data_2e4b2de12bd738c1559ff7cf2a9f1b7e
#
_entry.id   2e4b2de12bd738c1559ff7cf2a9f1b7e
#
_cell.length_a   1.000
_cell.length_b   1.000
_cell.length_c   1.000
_cell.angle_alpha   90.00
_cell.angle_beta   90.00
_cell.angle_gamma   90.00
#
_symmetry.space_group_name_H-M   'P 1'
#
loop_
_entity.id
_entity.type
_entity.pdbx_description
1 polymer ?
#
loop_
_entity_poly.entity_id
_entity_poly.type
_entity_poly.pdbx_seq_one_letter_code
_entity_poly.pdbx_strand_id
1 'polypeptide(L)'
;GLYRRLRLVRGSCIAQDGYFLRSESLYNMASYVDELAGGDRGFLRQFGGRSLHGRSHGESLLALAQNRFRRQGLYLLDEPEAALSPVRQLTFLALLHRLASEGSQLIVATHSPILMACPRAEILRFDGAAGITPVAWQETEHVQITRDFLAAPERMMRVLFAEGGEEEA
;
A
#
# COMPACT_ATOMS: atom_id res chain seq x y z
N GLY A 1 19.67 -5.57 -16.95
CA GLY A 1 18.53 -5.13 -16.16
C GLY A 1 18.37 -5.97 -14.89
N LEU A 2 17.63 -5.48 -13.92
CA LEU A 2 17.42 -6.08 -12.59
C LEU A 2 16.91 -7.53 -12.68
N TYR A 3 16.01 -7.82 -13.63
CA TYR A 3 15.44 -9.16 -13.86
C TYR A 3 16.49 -10.26 -14.10
N ARG A 4 17.70 -9.92 -14.60
CA ARG A 4 18.79 -10.87 -14.79
C ARG A 4 19.50 -11.26 -13.50
N ARG A 5 19.29 -10.49 -12.43
CA ARG A 5 19.88 -10.70 -11.10
C ARG A 5 18.89 -11.28 -10.09
N LEU A 6 17.60 -11.31 -10.44
CA LEU A 6 16.55 -11.87 -9.61
C LEU A 6 16.40 -13.36 -9.91
N ARG A 7 16.44 -14.19 -8.88
CA ARG A 7 16.11 -15.61 -8.94
C ARG A 7 14.77 -15.84 -8.23
N LEU A 8 13.75 -16.20 -9.00
CA LEU A 8 12.47 -16.60 -8.43
C LEU A 8 12.55 -18.02 -7.90
N VAL A 9 12.37 -18.20 -6.61
CA VAL A 9 12.23 -19.51 -5.97
C VAL A 9 10.75 -19.69 -5.61
N ARG A 10 10.13 -20.69 -6.22
CA ARG A 10 8.73 -21.01 -5.93
C ARG A 10 8.67 -21.97 -4.75
N GLY A 11 7.79 -21.66 -3.78
CA GLY A 11 7.46 -22.59 -2.71
C GLY A 11 6.55 -23.73 -3.19
N SER A 12 6.18 -24.60 -2.26
CA SER A 12 5.27 -25.73 -2.51
C SER A 12 3.81 -25.29 -2.77
N CYS A 13 3.44 -24.10 -2.31
CA CYS A 13 2.08 -23.54 -2.50
C CYS A 13 2.08 -22.66 -3.75
N ILE A 14 1.19 -22.96 -4.69
CA ILE A 14 0.98 -22.15 -5.90
C ILE A 14 -0.17 -21.19 -5.60
N ALA A 15 0.06 -19.88 -5.78
CA ALA A 15 -1.00 -18.89 -5.67
C ALA A 15 -2.10 -19.16 -6.71
N GLN A 16 -3.36 -19.18 -6.25
CA GLN A 16 -4.53 -19.43 -7.12
C GLN A 16 -5.00 -18.15 -7.83
N ASP A 17 -4.62 -16.99 -7.32
CA ASP A 17 -4.91 -15.67 -7.86
C ASP A 17 -3.72 -14.76 -7.60
N GLY A 18 -3.64 -13.64 -8.30
CA GLY A 18 -2.58 -12.66 -8.09
C GLY A 18 -2.91 -11.32 -8.68
N TYR A 19 -2.38 -10.28 -8.05
CA TYR A 19 -2.54 -8.92 -8.51
C TYR A 19 -1.31 -8.08 -8.21
N PHE A 20 -0.91 -7.25 -9.17
CA PHE A 20 0.07 -6.20 -8.97
C PHE A 20 -0.65 -4.85 -9.06
N LEU A 21 -0.57 -4.06 -8.02
CA LEU A 21 -1.19 -2.75 -7.93
C LEU A 21 -0.14 -1.70 -7.65
N ARG A 22 -0.14 -0.65 -8.47
CA ARG A 22 0.52 0.64 -8.21
C ARG A 22 -0.55 1.71 -8.11
N SER A 23 -0.47 2.55 -7.10
CA SER A 23 -1.45 3.63 -6.91
C SER A 23 -1.57 4.55 -8.12
N GLU A 24 -0.45 4.86 -8.77
CA GLU A 24 -0.41 5.66 -10.01
C GLU A 24 -1.20 5.03 -11.17
N SER A 25 -1.25 3.70 -11.23
CA SER A 25 -1.92 2.96 -12.31
C SER A 25 -3.43 2.80 -12.08
N LEU A 26 -3.94 3.20 -10.93
CA LEU A 26 -5.33 2.98 -10.55
C LEU A 26 -6.32 3.69 -11.52
N TYR A 27 -5.98 4.90 -11.96
CA TYR A 27 -6.79 5.65 -12.90
C TYR A 27 -6.87 4.97 -14.28
N ASN A 28 -5.73 4.55 -14.81
CA ASN A 28 -5.66 3.86 -16.10
C ASN A 28 -6.40 2.53 -16.04
N MET A 29 -6.29 1.82 -14.92
CA MET A 29 -7.03 0.59 -14.68
C MET A 29 -8.54 0.83 -14.61
N ALA A 30 -8.99 1.92 -13.97
CA ALA A 30 -10.40 2.28 -13.90
C ALA A 30 -10.98 2.51 -15.32
N SER A 31 -10.24 3.23 -16.17
CA SER A 31 -10.62 3.44 -17.57
C SER A 31 -10.71 2.13 -18.35
N TYR A 32 -9.71 1.27 -18.18
CA TYR A 32 -9.67 -0.03 -18.84
C TYR A 32 -10.82 -0.96 -18.39
N VAL A 33 -11.13 -0.98 -17.09
CA VAL A 33 -12.25 -1.75 -16.54
C VAL A 33 -13.59 -1.28 -17.10
N ASP A 34 -13.81 0.03 -17.19
CA ASP A 34 -15.05 0.60 -17.71
C ASP A 34 -15.18 0.37 -19.24
N GLU A 35 -14.07 0.44 -19.98
CA GLU A 35 -14.02 0.12 -21.40
C GLU A 35 -14.36 -1.36 -21.65
N LEU A 36 -13.73 -2.28 -20.91
CA LEU A 36 -14.04 -3.71 -21.00
C LEU A 36 -15.47 -4.04 -20.58
N ALA A 37 -16.01 -3.31 -19.61
CA ALA A 37 -17.39 -3.50 -19.17
C ALA A 37 -18.39 -3.15 -20.29
N GLY A 38 -18.07 -2.17 -21.15
CA GLY A 38 -18.96 -1.77 -22.26
C GLY A 38 -20.41 -1.52 -21.82
N GLY A 39 -20.64 -1.16 -20.54
CA GLY A 39 -21.95 -1.03 -19.94
C GLY A 39 -22.49 -2.33 -19.29
N ASP A 40 -21.78 -3.45 -19.36
CA ASP A 40 -22.18 -4.70 -18.69
C ASP A 40 -22.03 -4.60 -17.17
N ARG A 41 -23.17 -4.49 -16.49
CA ARG A 41 -23.24 -4.48 -15.03
C ARG A 41 -22.81 -5.82 -14.40
N GLY A 42 -22.93 -6.93 -15.13
CA GLY A 42 -22.48 -8.24 -14.65
C GLY A 42 -20.96 -8.27 -14.51
N PHE A 43 -20.24 -7.74 -15.49
CA PHE A 43 -18.79 -7.58 -15.44
C PHE A 43 -18.35 -6.66 -14.28
N LEU A 44 -19.06 -5.54 -14.07
CA LEU A 44 -18.74 -4.59 -13.00
C LEU A 44 -18.95 -5.14 -11.58
N ARG A 45 -19.70 -6.24 -11.41
CA ARG A 45 -19.89 -6.85 -10.06
C ARG A 45 -18.60 -7.24 -9.40
N GLN A 46 -17.60 -7.70 -10.15
CA GLN A 46 -16.26 -8.03 -9.63
C GLN A 46 -15.45 -6.79 -9.20
N PHE A 47 -15.97 -5.59 -9.46
CA PHE A 47 -15.39 -4.31 -9.04
C PHE A 47 -16.37 -3.51 -8.15
N GLY A 48 -17.37 -4.19 -7.55
CA GLY A 48 -18.35 -3.58 -6.67
C GLY A 48 -19.58 -3.02 -7.38
N GLY A 49 -19.90 -3.49 -8.59
CA GLY A 49 -21.18 -3.27 -9.29
C GLY A 49 -21.38 -1.89 -9.90
N ARG A 50 -20.38 -1.02 -9.84
CA ARG A 50 -20.42 0.35 -10.40
C ARG A 50 -19.09 0.69 -11.05
N SER A 51 -19.09 1.62 -12.02
CA SER A 51 -17.88 2.20 -12.60
C SER A 51 -16.92 2.69 -11.50
N LEU A 52 -15.64 2.46 -11.71
CA LEU A 52 -14.59 2.94 -10.81
C LEU A 52 -14.36 4.45 -10.98
N HIS A 53 -14.65 5.04 -12.13
CA HIS A 53 -14.54 6.49 -12.36
C HIS A 53 -15.54 7.32 -11.56
N GLY A 54 -16.69 6.76 -11.19
CA GLY A 54 -17.69 7.42 -10.36
C GLY A 54 -17.35 7.47 -8.88
N ARG A 55 -16.13 7.03 -8.48
CA ARG A 55 -15.67 6.92 -7.11
C ARG A 55 -14.39 7.76 -6.91
N SER A 56 -14.10 8.14 -5.67
CA SER A 56 -12.76 8.65 -5.35
C SER A 56 -11.72 7.54 -5.54
N HIS A 57 -10.45 7.90 -5.77
CA HIS A 57 -9.35 6.94 -5.93
C HIS A 57 -9.30 5.91 -4.78
N GLY A 58 -9.46 6.38 -3.54
CA GLY A 58 -9.47 5.49 -2.38
C GLY A 58 -10.68 4.55 -2.31
N GLU A 59 -11.85 4.97 -2.79
CA GLU A 59 -13.03 4.11 -2.91
C GLU A 59 -12.85 3.06 -3.99
N SER A 60 -12.24 3.45 -5.11
CA SER A 60 -11.94 2.54 -6.21
C SER A 60 -10.94 1.47 -5.78
N LEU A 61 -9.88 1.86 -5.05
CA LEU A 61 -8.91 0.91 -4.49
C LEU A 61 -9.55 -0.07 -3.52
N LEU A 62 -10.34 0.41 -2.57
CA LEU A 62 -11.04 -0.46 -1.61
C LEU A 62 -12.04 -1.38 -2.31
N ALA A 63 -12.82 -0.85 -3.27
CA ALA A 63 -13.75 -1.67 -4.03
C ALA A 63 -13.04 -2.75 -4.84
N LEU A 64 -11.93 -2.43 -5.50
CA LEU A 64 -11.09 -3.39 -6.18
C LEU A 64 -10.60 -4.47 -5.24
N ALA A 65 -9.96 -4.09 -4.13
CA ALA A 65 -9.37 -5.02 -3.21
C ALA A 65 -10.42 -5.93 -2.53
N GLN A 66 -11.57 -5.37 -2.14
CA GLN A 66 -12.66 -6.13 -1.53
C GLN A 66 -13.34 -7.13 -2.46
N ASN A 67 -13.41 -6.81 -3.76
CA ASN A 67 -14.15 -7.64 -4.71
C ASN A 67 -13.25 -8.52 -5.58
N ARG A 68 -11.98 -8.14 -5.76
CA ARG A 68 -11.05 -8.84 -6.67
C ARG A 68 -10.00 -9.68 -5.95
N PHE A 69 -9.56 -9.26 -4.75
CA PHE A 69 -8.57 -10.04 -4.01
C PHE A 69 -9.22 -11.27 -3.36
N ARG A 70 -8.60 -12.42 -3.55
CA ARG A 70 -9.10 -13.72 -3.09
C ARG A 70 -8.12 -14.32 -2.07
N ARG A 71 -8.62 -15.28 -1.29
CA ARG A 71 -7.77 -16.12 -0.45
C ARG A 71 -6.75 -16.91 -1.29
N GLN A 72 -5.64 -17.28 -0.67
CA GLN A 72 -4.56 -18.03 -1.33
C GLN A 72 -4.00 -17.33 -2.58
N GLY A 73 -4.02 -16.00 -2.59
CA GLY A 73 -3.48 -15.16 -3.66
C GLY A 73 -2.08 -14.65 -3.35
N LEU A 74 -1.43 -14.09 -4.37
CA LEU A 74 -0.18 -13.33 -4.29
C LEU A 74 -0.46 -11.88 -4.70
N TYR A 75 -0.29 -10.95 -3.77
CA TYR A 75 -0.58 -9.54 -4.00
C TYR A 75 0.66 -8.69 -3.78
N LEU A 76 1.06 -7.97 -4.83
CA LEU A 76 2.15 -7.01 -4.82
C LEU A 76 1.53 -5.62 -4.86
N LEU A 77 1.73 -4.82 -3.82
CA LEU A 77 1.11 -3.51 -3.66
C LEU A 77 2.21 -2.45 -3.49
N ASP A 78 2.15 -1.42 -4.34
CA ASP A 78 3.12 -0.34 -4.37
C ASP A 78 2.41 0.97 -3.99
N GLU A 79 2.77 1.50 -2.82
CA GLU A 79 2.23 2.71 -2.20
C GLU A 79 0.69 2.81 -2.18
N PRO A 80 -0.02 1.78 -1.71
CA PRO A 80 -1.48 1.80 -1.73
C PRO A 80 -2.07 2.95 -0.89
N GLU A 81 -1.34 3.45 0.10
CA GLU A 81 -1.74 4.59 0.93
C GLU A 81 -1.90 5.90 0.17
N ALA A 82 -1.22 6.11 -0.95
CA ALA A 82 -1.27 7.34 -1.72
C ALA A 82 -2.71 7.71 -2.16
N ALA A 83 -3.57 6.69 -2.33
CA ALA A 83 -4.97 6.86 -2.67
C ALA A 83 -5.91 6.90 -1.44
N LEU A 84 -5.40 6.66 -0.21
CA LEU A 84 -6.22 6.38 0.96
C LEU A 84 -6.10 7.47 2.04
N SER A 85 -7.25 7.97 2.50
CA SER A 85 -7.29 8.73 3.75
C SER A 85 -6.91 7.83 4.94
N PRO A 86 -6.48 8.39 6.10
CA PRO A 86 -6.11 7.60 7.27
C PRO A 86 -7.17 6.57 7.69
N VAL A 87 -8.44 6.96 7.68
CA VAL A 87 -9.55 6.04 8.01
C VAL A 87 -9.66 4.89 7.00
N ARG A 88 -9.45 5.19 5.71
CA ARG A 88 -9.45 4.16 4.66
C ARG A 88 -8.23 3.25 4.73
N GLN A 89 -7.09 3.76 5.18
CA GLN A 89 -5.91 2.93 5.46
C GLN A 89 -6.19 1.90 6.55
N LEU A 90 -6.94 2.26 7.61
CA LEU A 90 -7.37 1.29 8.64
C LEU A 90 -8.29 0.21 8.06
N THR A 91 -9.23 0.59 7.19
CA THR A 91 -10.10 -0.37 6.50
C THR A 91 -9.30 -1.30 5.60
N PHE A 92 -8.31 -0.76 4.89
CA PHE A 92 -7.44 -1.52 4.01
C PHE A 92 -6.52 -2.46 4.81
N LEU A 93 -5.96 -1.99 5.92
CA LEU A 93 -5.17 -2.80 6.85
C LEU A 93 -5.96 -4.03 7.35
N ALA A 94 -7.21 -3.84 7.75
CA ALA A 94 -8.07 -4.95 8.17
C ALA A 94 -8.30 -5.98 7.05
N LEU A 95 -8.44 -5.51 5.81
CA LEU A 95 -8.55 -6.36 4.63
C LEU A 95 -7.26 -7.15 4.38
N LEU A 96 -6.09 -6.50 4.42
CA LEU A 96 -4.78 -7.15 4.24
C LEU A 96 -4.56 -8.23 5.31
N HIS A 97 -4.85 -7.92 6.57
CA HIS A 97 -4.73 -8.87 7.67
C HIS A 97 -5.64 -10.09 7.48
N ARG A 98 -6.88 -9.89 7.05
CA ARG A 98 -7.80 -10.99 6.73
C ARG A 98 -7.26 -11.87 5.62
N LEU A 99 -6.84 -11.29 4.49
CA LEU A 99 -6.29 -12.03 3.34
C LEU A 99 -5.05 -12.84 3.73
N ALA A 100 -4.16 -12.27 4.54
CA ALA A 100 -2.99 -12.99 5.06
C ALA A 100 -3.41 -14.17 5.94
N SER A 101 -4.42 -13.98 6.80
CA SER A 101 -4.95 -15.04 7.65
C SER A 101 -5.66 -16.16 6.87
N GLU A 102 -6.16 -15.84 5.68
CA GLU A 102 -6.78 -16.79 4.73
C GLU A 102 -5.76 -17.43 3.77
N GLY A 103 -4.45 -17.29 4.04
CA GLY A 103 -3.38 -17.96 3.31
C GLY A 103 -2.88 -17.21 2.07
N SER A 104 -3.20 -15.93 1.91
CA SER A 104 -2.60 -15.10 0.87
C SER A 104 -1.22 -14.60 1.27
N GLN A 105 -0.33 -14.46 0.31
CA GLN A 105 0.94 -13.75 0.45
C GLN A 105 0.78 -12.30 -0.05
N LEU A 106 1.19 -11.35 0.80
CA LEU A 106 1.13 -9.93 0.49
C LEU A 106 2.56 -9.37 0.60
N ILE A 107 2.98 -8.65 -0.43
CA ILE A 107 4.22 -7.87 -0.44
C ILE A 107 3.81 -6.43 -0.69
N VAL A 108 4.04 -5.56 0.29
CA VAL A 108 3.55 -4.18 0.28
C VAL A 108 4.74 -3.24 0.44
N ALA A 109 5.01 -2.45 -0.58
CA ALA A 109 5.89 -1.29 -0.46
C ALA A 109 5.03 -0.12 0.05
N THR A 110 5.41 0.46 1.19
CA THR A 110 4.60 1.51 1.82
C THR A 110 5.44 2.42 2.70
N HIS A 111 5.04 3.69 2.78
CA HIS A 111 5.53 4.68 3.72
C HIS A 111 4.54 4.94 4.88
N SER A 112 3.40 4.26 4.89
CA SER A 112 2.36 4.46 5.90
C SER A 112 2.67 3.78 7.23
N PRO A 113 2.84 4.52 8.33
CA PRO A 113 2.92 3.93 9.67
C PRO A 113 1.71 3.04 10.02
N ILE A 114 0.53 3.36 9.46
CA ILE A 114 -0.70 2.61 9.68
C ILE A 114 -0.60 1.23 9.00
N LEU A 115 -0.21 1.17 7.74
CA LEU A 115 -0.13 -0.10 7.00
C LEU A 115 1.01 -0.97 7.51
N MET A 116 2.14 -0.38 7.89
CA MET A 116 3.26 -1.10 8.52
C MET A 116 2.86 -1.76 9.85
N ALA A 117 1.84 -1.27 10.55
CA ALA A 117 1.36 -1.85 11.81
C ALA A 117 0.58 -3.17 11.62
N CYS A 118 0.56 -3.76 10.43
CA CYS A 118 -0.17 -5.00 10.17
C CYS A 118 0.33 -6.12 11.11
N PRO A 119 -0.56 -6.77 11.88
CA PRO A 119 -0.14 -7.83 12.79
C PRO A 119 0.55 -8.98 12.05
N ARG A 120 1.66 -9.46 12.60
CA ARG A 120 2.50 -10.53 12.04
C ARG A 120 3.17 -10.21 10.70
N ALA A 121 3.15 -8.95 10.24
CA ALA A 121 3.94 -8.54 9.11
C ALA A 121 5.43 -8.52 9.47
N GLU A 122 6.27 -8.99 8.57
CA GLU A 122 7.70 -8.76 8.60
C GLU A 122 8.01 -7.47 7.85
N ILE A 123 8.62 -6.51 8.53
CA ILE A 123 9.01 -5.23 7.90
C ILE A 123 10.47 -5.35 7.49
N LEU A 124 10.72 -5.13 6.21
CA LEU A 124 12.05 -5.15 5.61
C LEU A 124 12.45 -3.73 5.20
N ARG A 125 13.51 -3.22 5.79
CA ARG A 125 14.10 -1.95 5.39
C ARG A 125 15.15 -2.18 4.31
N PHE A 126 15.07 -1.37 3.25
CA PHE A 126 16.05 -1.33 2.19
C PHE A 126 17.06 -0.23 2.49
N ASP A 127 18.27 -0.63 2.81
CA ASP A 127 19.39 0.27 3.06
C ASP A 127 20.46 0.03 1.98
N GLY A 128 20.85 1.09 1.26
CA GLY A 128 21.79 0.96 0.16
C GLY A 128 23.14 0.36 0.55
N ALA A 129 23.60 0.57 1.76
CA ALA A 129 24.86 0.05 2.28
C ALA A 129 24.71 -1.30 2.98
N ALA A 130 23.66 -1.47 3.80
CA ALA A 130 23.41 -2.67 4.58
C ALA A 130 22.54 -3.72 3.85
N GLY A 131 21.97 -3.36 2.71
CA GLY A 131 21.10 -4.24 1.93
C GLY A 131 19.68 -4.29 2.50
N ILE A 132 19.11 -5.49 2.64
CA ILE A 132 17.74 -5.69 3.14
C ILE A 132 17.83 -6.23 4.57
N THR A 133 17.26 -5.49 5.52
CA THR A 133 17.31 -5.85 6.95
C THR A 133 15.92 -5.82 7.57
N PRO A 134 15.57 -6.79 8.43
CA PRO A 134 14.34 -6.73 9.21
C PRO A 134 14.42 -5.59 10.22
N VAL A 135 13.30 -4.93 10.46
CA VAL A 135 13.19 -3.84 11.43
C VAL A 135 11.86 -3.93 12.18
N ALA A 136 11.88 -3.60 13.49
CA ALA A 136 10.64 -3.52 14.25
C ALA A 136 9.82 -2.29 13.83
N TRP A 137 8.50 -2.39 13.88
CA TRP A 137 7.59 -1.30 13.49
C TRP A 137 7.94 0.03 14.16
N GLN A 138 8.21 -0.01 15.48
CA GLN A 138 8.52 1.18 16.27
C GLN A 138 9.88 1.81 15.91
N GLU A 139 10.75 1.06 15.24
CA GLU A 139 12.10 1.48 14.85
C GLU A 139 12.16 2.01 13.42
N THR A 140 11.04 1.95 12.68
CA THR A 140 10.97 2.54 11.35
C THR A 140 10.98 4.06 11.46
N GLU A 141 11.74 4.72 10.58
CA GLU A 141 11.87 6.17 10.53
C GLU A 141 10.49 6.86 10.41
N HIS A 142 9.63 6.34 9.53
CA HIS A 142 8.28 6.86 9.31
C HIS A 142 7.43 6.88 10.58
N VAL A 143 7.51 5.83 11.39
CA VAL A 143 6.77 5.75 12.66
C VAL A 143 7.37 6.71 13.68
N GLN A 144 8.70 6.76 13.79
CA GLN A 144 9.38 7.63 14.73
C GLN A 144 9.10 9.10 14.46
N ILE A 145 9.33 9.56 13.23
CA ILE A 145 9.10 10.95 12.84
C ILE A 145 7.63 11.33 13.01
N THR A 146 6.71 10.49 12.54
CA THR A 146 5.27 10.77 12.67
C THR A 146 4.85 10.88 14.13
N ARG A 147 5.29 9.94 14.98
CA ARG A 147 4.99 9.94 16.41
C ARG A 147 5.54 11.19 17.10
N ASP A 148 6.80 11.52 16.85
CA ASP A 148 7.48 12.62 17.49
C ASP A 148 6.89 13.97 17.06
N PHE A 149 6.52 14.10 15.78
CA PHE A 149 5.80 15.27 15.28
C PHE A 149 4.43 15.42 15.96
N LEU A 150 3.64 14.36 16.01
CA LEU A 150 2.30 14.41 16.62
C LEU A 150 2.35 14.65 18.15
N ALA A 151 3.41 14.19 18.81
CA ALA A 151 3.60 14.40 20.24
C ALA A 151 3.98 15.85 20.59
N ALA A 152 4.71 16.56 19.71
CA ALA A 152 5.18 17.92 19.97
C ALA A 152 5.35 18.73 18.67
N PRO A 153 4.26 19.01 17.92
CA PRO A 153 4.35 19.66 16.60
C PRO A 153 4.98 21.04 16.67
N GLU A 154 4.64 21.82 17.69
CA GLU A 154 5.18 23.18 17.87
C GLU A 154 6.70 23.20 18.10
N ARG A 155 7.23 22.18 18.81
CA ARG A 155 8.68 22.05 19.02
C ARG A 155 9.38 21.75 17.70
N MET A 156 8.85 20.84 16.93
CA MET A 156 9.46 20.45 15.65
C MET A 156 9.40 21.58 14.62
N MET A 157 8.26 22.28 14.54
CA MET A 157 8.13 23.47 13.68
C MET A 157 9.10 24.59 14.05
N ARG A 158 9.36 24.82 15.37
CA ARG A 158 10.37 25.80 15.78
C ARG A 158 11.77 25.46 15.27
N VAL A 159 12.15 24.19 15.33
CA VAL A 159 13.47 23.75 14.81
C VAL A 159 13.53 23.94 13.28
N LEU A 160 12.54 23.47 12.57
CA LEU A 160 12.50 23.54 11.09
C LEU A 160 12.51 24.99 10.55
N PHE A 161 11.87 25.93 11.26
CA PHE A 161 11.77 27.32 10.82
C PHE A 161 12.85 28.23 11.42
N ALA A 162 13.56 27.79 12.47
CA ALA A 162 14.72 28.54 13.00
C ALA A 162 15.96 28.44 12.10
N GLU A 163 16.12 27.32 11.39
CA GLU A 163 17.23 27.13 10.43
C GLU A 163 17.06 27.90 9.11
N GLY A 164 15.88 28.46 8.84
CA GLY A 164 15.61 29.27 7.64
C GLY A 164 15.87 30.78 7.79
N GLY A 165 16.34 31.25 8.96
CA GLY A 165 16.51 32.67 9.27
C GLY A 165 17.92 33.23 9.14
N GLU A 166 18.93 32.47 8.78
CA GLU A 166 20.33 32.91 8.78
C GLU A 166 20.98 33.13 7.39
N GLU A 167 20.22 33.06 6.30
CA GLU A 167 20.77 33.28 4.94
C GLU A 167 20.39 34.63 4.27
N GLU A 168 19.81 35.60 5.01
CA GLU A 168 19.62 36.96 4.50
C GLU A 168 20.08 38.02 5.54
N ALA A 169 21.39 38.21 5.67
CA ALA A 169 21.96 39.44 6.23
C ALA A 169 23.31 39.76 5.57
#